data_6f952387c762576e6bf58d161844a0f4
#
_entry.id   6f952387c762576e6bf58d161844a0f4
#
_cell.length_a   1.000
_cell.length_b   1.000
_cell.length_c   1.000
_cell.angle_alpha   90.00
_cell.angle_beta   90.00
_cell.angle_gamma   90.00
#
_symmetry.space_group_name_H-M   'P 1'
#
loop_
_entity.id
_entity.type
_entity.pdbx_description
1 polymer ?
#
loop_
_entity_poly.entity_id
_entity_poly.type
_entity_poly.pdbx_seq_one_letter_code
_entity_poly.pdbx_strand_id
1 'polypeptide(L)'
;KLARQLAREVVARIEKHYGRIKKVASAEIGDMVERILLEKAHYKTAKAYIINREKKRQIEASKRALGVHDDVVLSLNALVVAKEKYLVRDSEGEVSETVAGMFGRTAKFLSSAEKKSERKQWEAKFKQVMIEQRFMPGGRTLANSGTANNQLANCFVMPMPDNIEGIFESLKESSILKKYGGGVGFTFGHIRPKGDKVSTTSGAAAGPVALMQLINDASDIYVQAGKRRSGNMVT
;
A
#
# COMPACT_ATOMS: atom_id res chain seq x y z
N LYS A 1 -0.62 -29.02 27.62
CA LYS A 1 -1.70 -29.50 28.54
C LYS A 1 -2.32 -28.31 29.31
N LEU A 2 -1.55 -27.45 29.98
CA LEU A 2 -2.03 -26.34 30.80
C LEU A 2 -2.97 -25.35 30.04
N ALA A 3 -2.57 -24.89 28.88
CA ALA A 3 -3.38 -23.94 28.08
C ALA A 3 -4.78 -24.50 27.75
N ARG A 4 -4.87 -25.78 27.40
CA ARG A 4 -6.16 -26.45 27.14
C ARG A 4 -7.03 -26.56 28.39
N GLN A 5 -6.40 -26.80 29.55
CA GLN A 5 -7.10 -26.89 30.84
C GLN A 5 -7.67 -25.51 31.21
N LEU A 6 -6.86 -24.45 31.11
CA LEU A 6 -7.31 -23.08 31.35
C LEU A 6 -8.43 -22.66 30.41
N ALA A 7 -8.31 -22.98 29.09
CA ALA A 7 -9.34 -22.69 28.12
C ALA A 7 -10.69 -23.37 28.45
N ARG A 8 -10.68 -24.66 28.88
CA ARG A 8 -11.90 -25.35 29.31
C ARG A 8 -12.52 -24.70 30.55
N GLU A 9 -11.72 -24.24 31.49
CA GLU A 9 -12.20 -23.52 32.66
C GLU A 9 -12.84 -22.18 32.32
N VAL A 10 -12.24 -21.42 31.37
CA VAL A 10 -12.82 -20.18 30.84
C VAL A 10 -14.20 -20.47 30.24
N VAL A 11 -14.32 -21.48 29.38
CA VAL A 11 -15.58 -21.85 28.74
C VAL A 11 -16.63 -22.24 29.80
N ALA A 12 -16.25 -23.10 30.77
CA ALA A 12 -17.17 -23.53 31.82
C ALA A 12 -17.68 -22.35 32.66
N ARG A 13 -16.82 -21.39 33.01
CA ARG A 13 -17.26 -20.20 33.77
C ARG A 13 -18.14 -19.25 32.93
N ILE A 14 -17.86 -19.11 31.65
CA ILE A 14 -18.70 -18.35 30.75
C ILE A 14 -20.08 -18.97 30.62
N GLU A 15 -20.15 -20.28 30.39
CA GLU A 15 -21.41 -21.04 30.34
C GLU A 15 -22.22 -20.94 31.63
N LYS A 16 -21.54 -21.01 32.79
CA LYS A 16 -22.18 -20.83 34.08
C LYS A 16 -22.74 -19.42 34.32
N HIS A 17 -22.03 -18.39 33.82
CA HIS A 17 -22.41 -17.00 34.08
C HIS A 17 -23.45 -16.49 33.10
N TYR A 18 -23.33 -16.84 31.79
CA TYR A 18 -24.17 -16.31 30.71
C TYR A 18 -25.17 -17.32 30.14
N GLY A 19 -25.08 -18.61 30.52
CA GLY A 19 -25.88 -19.67 29.89
C GLY A 19 -25.39 -20.06 28.51
N ARG A 20 -25.90 -21.17 27.95
CA ARG A 20 -25.39 -21.76 26.67
C ARG A 20 -25.75 -20.99 25.39
N ILE A 21 -26.59 -19.97 25.44
CA ILE A 21 -27.19 -19.38 24.21
C ILE A 21 -26.89 -17.89 24.05
N LYS A 22 -26.15 -17.24 24.92
CA LYS A 22 -25.84 -15.80 24.79
C LYS A 22 -24.53 -15.54 24.06
N LYS A 23 -24.56 -14.55 23.18
CA LYS A 23 -23.31 -13.98 22.62
C LYS A 23 -22.59 -13.22 23.73
N VAL A 24 -21.36 -13.62 24.03
CA VAL A 24 -20.51 -12.99 25.05
C VAL A 24 -19.53 -12.06 24.33
N ALA A 25 -19.34 -10.85 24.82
CA ALA A 25 -18.39 -9.92 24.24
C ALA A 25 -16.95 -10.41 24.45
N SER A 26 -16.09 -10.19 23.45
CA SER A 26 -14.66 -10.61 23.53
C SER A 26 -13.93 -9.95 24.71
N ALA A 27 -14.37 -8.78 25.15
CA ALA A 27 -13.86 -8.10 26.33
C ALA A 27 -14.09 -8.91 27.61
N GLU A 28 -15.33 -9.41 27.79
CA GLU A 28 -15.72 -10.21 28.95
C GLU A 28 -14.99 -11.56 29.00
N ILE A 29 -14.77 -12.18 27.83
CA ILE A 29 -13.93 -13.37 27.72
C ILE A 29 -12.50 -13.07 28.18
N GLY A 30 -11.94 -11.92 27.75
CA GLY A 30 -10.62 -11.50 28.15
C GLY A 30 -10.51 -11.26 29.66
N ASP A 31 -11.49 -10.62 30.27
CA ASP A 31 -11.53 -10.39 31.72
C ASP A 31 -11.60 -11.72 32.51
N MET A 32 -12.34 -12.68 31.99
CA MET A 32 -12.39 -14.02 32.57
C MET A 32 -11.05 -14.74 32.49
N VAL A 33 -10.35 -14.64 31.36
CA VAL A 33 -8.98 -15.21 31.21
C VAL A 33 -8.02 -14.60 32.22
N GLU A 34 -8.03 -13.29 32.37
CA GLU A 34 -7.17 -12.55 33.32
C GLU A 34 -7.41 -13.03 34.75
N ARG A 35 -8.70 -13.11 35.14
CA ARG A 35 -9.12 -13.56 36.46
C ARG A 35 -8.64 -14.99 36.75
N ILE A 36 -8.85 -15.92 35.83
CA ILE A 36 -8.43 -17.32 36.00
C ILE A 36 -6.91 -17.44 36.10
N LEU A 37 -6.16 -16.68 35.28
CA LEU A 37 -4.70 -16.69 35.35
C LEU A 37 -4.18 -16.21 36.71
N LEU A 38 -4.80 -15.16 37.28
CA LEU A 38 -4.47 -14.63 38.60
C LEU A 38 -4.84 -15.61 39.73
N GLU A 39 -6.04 -16.18 39.71
CA GLU A 39 -6.53 -17.17 40.70
C GLU A 39 -5.68 -18.43 40.71
N LYS A 40 -5.13 -18.85 39.57
CA LYS A 40 -4.24 -20.01 39.43
C LYS A 40 -2.76 -19.67 39.69
N ALA A 41 -2.47 -18.49 40.19
CA ALA A 41 -1.11 -17.98 40.48
C ALA A 41 -0.16 -17.97 39.26
N HIS A 42 -0.71 -17.88 38.03
CA HIS A 42 0.08 -17.74 36.80
C HIS A 42 0.46 -16.27 36.53
N TYR A 43 1.02 -15.59 37.52
CA TYR A 43 1.24 -14.13 37.50
C TYR A 43 2.07 -13.63 36.33
N LYS A 44 3.13 -14.32 35.92
CA LYS A 44 3.94 -13.94 34.74
C LYS A 44 3.10 -13.97 33.45
N THR A 45 2.30 -15.01 33.29
CA THR A 45 1.42 -15.18 32.12
C THR A 45 0.28 -14.15 32.16
N ALA A 46 -0.33 -13.90 33.30
CA ALA A 46 -1.36 -12.88 33.48
C ALA A 46 -0.83 -11.50 33.11
N LYS A 47 0.35 -11.11 33.63
CA LYS A 47 0.98 -9.84 33.30
C LYS A 47 1.22 -9.69 31.79
N ALA A 48 1.79 -10.71 31.15
CA ALA A 48 2.03 -10.69 29.70
C ALA A 48 0.71 -10.60 28.90
N TYR A 49 -0.32 -11.30 29.34
CA TYR A 49 -1.64 -11.30 28.71
C TYR A 49 -2.29 -9.91 28.80
N ILE A 50 -2.31 -9.30 29.99
CA ILE A 50 -2.87 -7.95 30.22
C ILE A 50 -2.15 -6.90 29.36
N ILE A 51 -0.81 -6.90 29.37
CA ILE A 51 -0.02 -5.97 28.56
C ILE A 51 -0.31 -6.13 27.06
N ASN A 52 -0.35 -7.37 26.57
CA ASN A 52 -0.64 -7.62 25.15
C ASN A 52 -2.07 -7.23 24.77
N ARG A 53 -3.04 -7.47 25.65
CA ARG A 53 -4.44 -7.09 25.45
C ARG A 53 -4.59 -5.57 25.38
N GLU A 54 -3.94 -4.85 26.29
CA GLU A 54 -3.98 -3.38 26.26
C GLU A 54 -3.31 -2.81 25.01
N LYS A 55 -2.15 -3.32 24.59
CA LYS A 55 -1.52 -2.94 23.32
C LYS A 55 -2.44 -3.17 22.11
N LYS A 56 -3.12 -4.33 22.05
CA LYS A 56 -4.09 -4.62 20.98
C LYS A 56 -5.24 -3.64 21.01
N ARG A 57 -5.78 -3.31 22.18
CA ARG A 57 -6.88 -2.34 22.34
C ARG A 57 -6.48 -0.96 21.83
N GLN A 58 -5.27 -0.49 22.15
CA GLN A 58 -4.75 0.80 21.67
C GLN A 58 -4.56 0.81 20.15
N ILE A 59 -4.03 -0.27 19.57
CA ILE A 59 -3.88 -0.42 18.13
C ILE A 59 -5.26 -0.38 17.44
N GLU A 60 -6.23 -1.13 17.94
CA GLU A 60 -7.59 -1.15 17.37
C GLU A 60 -8.30 0.20 17.51
N ALA A 61 -8.10 0.91 18.62
CA ALA A 61 -8.60 2.27 18.79
C ALA A 61 -7.97 3.23 17.76
N SER A 62 -6.64 3.14 17.56
CA SER A 62 -5.93 3.92 16.54
C SER A 62 -6.40 3.60 15.12
N LYS A 63 -6.65 2.32 14.80
CA LYS A 63 -7.19 1.91 13.51
C LYS A 63 -8.60 2.48 13.26
N ARG A 64 -9.47 2.45 14.27
CA ARG A 64 -10.81 3.06 14.16
C ARG A 64 -10.75 4.58 13.93
N ALA A 65 -9.83 5.26 14.60
CA ALA A 65 -9.63 6.69 14.41
C ALA A 65 -9.17 7.07 12.99
N LEU A 66 -8.59 6.11 12.23
CA LEU A 66 -8.27 6.31 10.81
C LEU A 66 -9.49 6.37 9.90
N GLY A 67 -10.67 5.93 10.35
CA GLY A 67 -11.88 5.89 9.53
C GLY A 67 -11.85 4.83 8.41
N VAL A 68 -10.97 3.82 8.51
CA VAL A 68 -10.86 2.72 7.52
C VAL A 68 -11.18 1.40 8.20
N HIS A 69 -12.05 0.62 7.57
CA HIS A 69 -12.36 -0.73 8.05
C HIS A 69 -11.25 -1.71 7.64
N ASP A 70 -10.57 -2.29 8.65
CA ASP A 70 -9.51 -3.29 8.46
C ASP A 70 -10.08 -4.71 8.60
N ASP A 71 -10.49 -5.28 7.47
CA ASP A 71 -11.04 -6.63 7.34
C ASP A 71 -9.97 -7.70 7.01
N VAL A 72 -8.69 -7.32 6.93
CA VAL A 72 -7.54 -8.20 6.65
C VAL A 72 -6.56 -8.29 7.83
N VAL A 73 -6.76 -7.46 8.85
CA VAL A 73 -5.91 -7.39 10.06
C VAL A 73 -4.47 -6.96 9.74
N LEU A 74 -4.34 -5.84 9.02
CA LEU A 74 -3.04 -5.24 8.73
C LEU A 74 -2.41 -4.61 9.99
N SER A 75 -1.11 -4.34 9.96
CA SER A 75 -0.49 -3.47 10.95
C SER A 75 -1.03 -2.04 10.82
N LEU A 76 -0.97 -1.25 11.90
CA LEU A 76 -1.41 0.15 11.87
C LEU A 76 -0.70 0.95 10.76
N ASN A 77 0.62 0.80 10.62
CA ASN A 77 1.39 1.50 9.59
C ASN A 77 0.97 1.08 8.17
N ALA A 78 0.73 -0.22 7.95
CA ALA A 78 0.26 -0.70 6.65
C ALA A 78 -1.13 -0.14 6.31
N LEU A 79 -2.01 -0.01 7.31
CA LEU A 79 -3.34 0.57 7.13
C LEU A 79 -3.26 2.08 6.81
N VAL A 80 -2.38 2.83 7.47
CA VAL A 80 -2.12 4.24 7.15
C VAL A 80 -1.64 4.37 5.71
N VAL A 81 -0.67 3.55 5.29
CA VAL A 81 -0.18 3.57 3.91
C VAL A 81 -1.28 3.19 2.91
N ALA A 82 -2.09 2.17 3.21
CA ALA A 82 -3.21 1.78 2.36
C ALA A 82 -4.19 2.95 2.20
N LYS A 83 -4.61 3.57 3.30
CA LYS A 83 -5.51 4.75 3.31
C LYS A 83 -4.96 5.88 2.44
N GLU A 84 -3.70 6.25 2.63
CA GLU A 84 -3.10 7.41 1.98
C GLU A 84 -2.73 7.17 0.52
N LYS A 85 -2.42 5.94 0.13
CA LYS A 85 -1.79 5.66 -1.16
C LYS A 85 -2.60 4.78 -2.11
N TYR A 86 -3.47 3.90 -1.60
CA TYR A 86 -4.02 2.80 -2.41
C TYR A 86 -5.54 2.72 -2.42
N LEU A 87 -6.21 3.02 -1.29
CA LEU A 87 -7.67 2.92 -1.21
C LEU A 87 -8.34 3.97 -2.10
N VAL A 88 -9.40 3.54 -2.77
CA VAL A 88 -10.24 4.42 -3.59
C VAL A 88 -10.99 5.38 -2.68
N ARG A 89 -11.12 6.62 -3.15
CA ARG A 89 -11.88 7.68 -2.51
C ARG A 89 -13.08 8.04 -3.38
N ASP A 90 -14.13 8.49 -2.75
CA ASP A 90 -15.31 9.02 -3.42
C ASP A 90 -15.12 10.47 -3.89
N SER A 91 -16.18 11.09 -4.39
CA SER A 91 -16.20 12.48 -4.86
C SER A 91 -15.95 13.52 -3.76
N GLU A 92 -16.16 13.15 -2.49
CA GLU A 92 -15.94 14.00 -1.33
C GLU A 92 -14.52 13.84 -0.77
N GLY A 93 -13.74 12.90 -1.33
CA GLY A 93 -12.37 12.61 -0.91
C GLY A 93 -12.27 11.59 0.23
N GLU A 94 -13.40 11.03 0.67
CA GLU A 94 -13.45 10.02 1.73
C GLU A 94 -13.15 8.61 1.19
N VAL A 95 -12.61 7.76 2.04
CA VAL A 95 -12.29 6.38 1.66
C VAL A 95 -13.57 5.58 1.47
N SER A 96 -13.77 5.03 0.25
CA SER A 96 -14.99 4.32 -0.15
C SER A 96 -14.84 2.81 -0.23
N GLU A 97 -13.67 2.25 0.07
CA GLU A 97 -13.44 0.79 0.06
C GLU A 97 -12.68 0.31 1.30
N THR A 98 -12.83 -0.99 1.61
CA THR A 98 -12.04 -1.67 2.64
C THR A 98 -10.73 -2.22 2.04
N VAL A 99 -9.83 -2.70 2.89
CA VAL A 99 -8.58 -3.36 2.42
C VAL A 99 -8.89 -4.63 1.61
N ALA A 100 -9.84 -5.47 2.07
CA ALA A 100 -10.26 -6.64 1.30
C ALA A 100 -11.02 -6.25 0.02
N GLY A 101 -11.70 -5.11 0.01
CA GLY A 101 -12.30 -4.50 -1.17
C GLY A 101 -11.25 -4.14 -2.21
N MET A 102 -10.18 -3.45 -1.82
CA MET A 102 -9.02 -3.14 -2.68
C MET A 102 -8.42 -4.42 -3.29
N PHE A 103 -8.20 -5.47 -2.49
CA PHE A 103 -7.68 -6.74 -2.99
C PHE A 103 -8.65 -7.41 -3.94
N GLY A 104 -9.96 -7.35 -3.65
CA GLY A 104 -11.02 -7.87 -4.54
C GLY A 104 -11.05 -7.14 -5.89
N ARG A 105 -11.03 -5.82 -5.89
CA ARG A 105 -10.98 -4.98 -7.09
C ARG A 105 -9.72 -5.28 -7.93
N THR A 106 -8.58 -5.36 -7.29
CA THR A 106 -7.30 -5.70 -7.94
C THR A 106 -7.34 -7.09 -8.56
N ALA A 107 -7.80 -8.11 -7.81
CA ALA A 107 -7.91 -9.48 -8.28
C ALA A 107 -8.87 -9.60 -9.48
N LYS A 108 -10.03 -8.95 -9.41
CA LYS A 108 -11.02 -8.92 -10.49
C LYS A 108 -10.45 -8.29 -11.77
N PHE A 109 -9.73 -7.17 -11.62
CA PHE A 109 -9.12 -6.50 -12.77
C PHE A 109 -8.04 -7.37 -13.41
N LEU A 110 -7.11 -7.91 -12.62
CA LEU A 110 -6.02 -8.74 -13.14
C LEU A 110 -6.54 -10.03 -13.78
N SER A 111 -7.55 -10.68 -13.19
CA SER A 111 -8.16 -11.90 -13.76
C SER A 111 -8.87 -11.66 -15.09
N SER A 112 -9.15 -10.41 -15.46
CA SER A 112 -9.77 -10.09 -16.76
C SER A 112 -8.88 -10.46 -17.95
N ALA A 113 -7.56 -10.58 -17.76
CA ALA A 113 -6.61 -11.05 -18.77
C ALA A 113 -6.70 -12.55 -19.04
N GLU A 114 -7.31 -13.31 -18.12
CA GLU A 114 -7.45 -14.76 -18.24
C GLU A 114 -8.61 -15.16 -19.18
N LYS A 115 -8.62 -16.44 -19.62
CA LYS A 115 -9.73 -17.00 -20.39
C LYS A 115 -11.04 -16.82 -19.65
N LYS A 116 -12.10 -16.42 -20.34
CA LYS A 116 -13.41 -16.10 -19.74
C LYS A 116 -13.94 -17.20 -18.80
N SER A 117 -13.70 -18.47 -19.12
CA SER A 117 -14.09 -19.62 -18.28
C SER A 117 -13.30 -19.74 -16.98
N GLU A 118 -12.09 -19.19 -16.92
CA GLU A 118 -11.16 -19.32 -15.78
C GLU A 118 -11.12 -18.08 -14.88
N ARG A 119 -11.68 -16.94 -15.34
CA ARG A 119 -11.59 -15.64 -14.64
C ARG A 119 -12.00 -15.71 -13.18
N LYS A 120 -13.13 -16.34 -12.87
CA LYS A 120 -13.60 -16.47 -11.48
C LYS A 120 -12.64 -17.26 -10.60
N GLN A 121 -12.02 -18.30 -11.13
CA GLN A 121 -11.04 -19.10 -10.41
C GLN A 121 -9.78 -18.28 -10.11
N TRP A 122 -9.27 -17.55 -11.11
CA TRP A 122 -8.09 -16.70 -10.94
C TRP A 122 -8.37 -15.51 -10.04
N GLU A 123 -9.53 -14.88 -10.14
CA GLU A 123 -9.95 -13.83 -9.22
C GLU A 123 -9.91 -14.31 -7.77
N ALA A 124 -10.49 -15.47 -7.49
CA ALA A 124 -10.48 -16.06 -6.15
C ALA A 124 -9.04 -16.34 -5.66
N LYS A 125 -8.18 -16.93 -6.50
CA LYS A 125 -6.78 -17.24 -6.16
C LYS A 125 -5.98 -15.96 -5.90
N PHE A 126 -6.08 -14.95 -6.76
CA PHE A 126 -5.37 -13.68 -6.58
C PHE A 126 -5.83 -12.96 -5.30
N LYS A 127 -7.13 -12.88 -5.07
CA LYS A 127 -7.66 -12.30 -3.84
C LYS A 127 -7.17 -13.03 -2.61
N GLN A 128 -7.20 -14.36 -2.61
CA GLN A 128 -6.78 -15.18 -1.48
C GLN A 128 -5.32 -14.94 -1.10
N VAL A 129 -4.39 -14.97 -2.05
CA VAL A 129 -2.95 -14.78 -1.74
C VAL A 129 -2.64 -13.40 -1.21
N MET A 130 -3.40 -12.36 -1.61
CA MET A 130 -3.28 -11.01 -1.07
C MET A 130 -3.85 -10.90 0.34
N ILE A 131 -5.03 -11.46 0.60
CA ILE A 131 -5.64 -11.49 1.95
C ILE A 131 -4.76 -12.25 2.93
N GLU A 132 -4.19 -13.38 2.52
CA GLU A 132 -3.26 -14.16 3.33
C GLU A 132 -1.87 -13.52 3.46
N GLN A 133 -1.66 -12.35 2.86
CA GLN A 133 -0.40 -11.61 2.87
C GLN A 133 0.81 -12.42 2.35
N ARG A 134 0.56 -13.43 1.52
CA ARG A 134 1.60 -14.25 0.87
C ARG A 134 2.19 -13.58 -0.37
N PHE A 135 1.44 -12.68 -0.98
CA PHE A 135 1.86 -11.88 -2.13
C PHE A 135 1.21 -10.49 -2.06
N MET A 136 2.00 -9.47 -2.34
CA MET A 136 1.54 -8.10 -2.44
C MET A 136 2.01 -7.51 -3.77
N PRO A 137 1.09 -7.14 -4.69
CA PRO A 137 1.48 -6.53 -5.96
C PRO A 137 2.05 -5.13 -5.76
N GLY A 138 2.67 -4.60 -6.81
CA GLY A 138 3.23 -3.26 -6.81
C GLY A 138 2.19 -2.17 -6.49
N GLY A 139 2.64 -1.07 -5.90
CA GLY A 139 1.75 -0.02 -5.40
C GLY A 139 0.82 0.56 -6.46
N ARG A 140 1.24 0.67 -7.73
CA ARG A 140 0.37 1.14 -8.81
C ARG A 140 -0.70 0.12 -9.19
N THR A 141 -0.35 -1.16 -9.15
CA THR A 141 -1.33 -2.23 -9.35
C THR A 141 -2.43 -2.16 -8.29
N LEU A 142 -2.09 -1.99 -7.00
CA LEU A 142 -3.09 -1.83 -5.93
C LEU A 142 -3.93 -0.56 -6.08
N ALA A 143 -3.29 0.57 -6.41
CA ALA A 143 -3.97 1.85 -6.48
C ALA A 143 -4.91 1.97 -7.70
N ASN A 144 -4.47 1.45 -8.86
CA ASN A 144 -5.07 1.79 -10.15
C ASN A 144 -5.89 0.66 -10.78
N SER A 145 -5.69 -0.62 -10.40
CA SER A 145 -6.47 -1.73 -10.98
C SER A 145 -7.97 -1.49 -10.85
N GLY A 146 -8.68 -1.56 -11.97
CA GLY A 146 -10.14 -1.40 -12.00
C GLY A 146 -10.65 0.01 -11.67
N THR A 147 -9.79 1.02 -11.75
CA THR A 147 -10.17 2.45 -11.68
C THR A 147 -10.12 3.08 -13.07
N ALA A 148 -10.52 4.34 -13.21
CA ALA A 148 -10.40 5.07 -14.46
C ALA A 148 -8.94 5.21 -14.93
N ASN A 149 -7.98 5.25 -13.99
CA ASN A 149 -6.56 5.26 -14.27
C ASN A 149 -5.99 3.83 -14.23
N ASN A 150 -6.03 3.11 -15.34
CA ASN A 150 -5.56 1.72 -15.44
C ASN A 150 -4.03 1.59 -15.64
N GLN A 151 -3.23 2.61 -15.36
CA GLN A 151 -1.77 2.54 -15.43
C GLN A 151 -1.22 1.73 -14.24
N LEU A 152 -0.62 0.56 -14.50
CA LEU A 152 -0.19 -0.39 -13.47
C LEU A 152 1.33 -0.41 -13.24
N ALA A 153 2.12 0.12 -14.17
CA ALA A 153 3.57 0.12 -14.07
C ALA A 153 4.04 1.17 -13.06
N ASN A 154 5.04 0.81 -12.24
CA ASN A 154 5.58 1.74 -11.24
C ASN A 154 6.66 2.65 -11.84
N CYS A 155 7.48 2.13 -12.75
CA CYS A 155 8.67 2.81 -13.28
C CYS A 155 8.82 2.62 -14.78
N PHE A 156 9.38 3.65 -15.43
CA PHE A 156 9.67 3.70 -16.85
C PHE A 156 11.11 4.17 -17.06
N VAL A 157 11.75 3.71 -18.12
CA VAL A 157 13.06 4.21 -18.55
C VAL A 157 12.87 4.92 -19.87
N MET A 158 13.43 6.13 -19.97
CA MET A 158 13.34 6.96 -21.15
C MET A 158 14.70 7.33 -21.69
N PRO A 159 14.90 7.36 -23.02
CA PRO A 159 16.11 7.90 -23.62
C PRO A 159 16.20 9.40 -23.39
N MET A 160 17.42 9.92 -23.39
CA MET A 160 17.72 11.33 -23.41
C MET A 160 18.57 11.63 -24.64
N PRO A 161 17.98 11.99 -25.79
CA PRO A 161 18.70 12.32 -27.01
C PRO A 161 19.49 13.63 -26.86
N ASP A 162 20.65 13.72 -27.53
CA ASP A 162 21.53 14.89 -27.47
C ASP A 162 21.14 15.96 -28.52
N ASN A 163 19.86 16.35 -28.51
CA ASN A 163 19.31 17.46 -29.30
C ASN A 163 18.11 18.08 -28.56
N ILE A 164 17.83 19.34 -28.83
CA ILE A 164 16.82 20.13 -28.13
C ILE A 164 15.43 19.51 -28.28
N GLU A 165 15.04 19.10 -29.46
CA GLU A 165 13.73 18.52 -29.73
C GLU A 165 13.52 17.25 -28.90
N GLY A 166 14.51 16.33 -28.93
CA GLY A 166 14.42 15.07 -28.18
C GLY A 166 14.47 15.25 -26.67
N ILE A 167 15.25 16.21 -26.17
CA ILE A 167 15.29 16.55 -24.73
C ILE A 167 13.89 17.01 -24.27
N PHE A 168 13.29 17.95 -24.97
CA PHE A 168 11.95 18.47 -24.58
C PHE A 168 10.83 17.48 -24.84
N GLU A 169 10.93 16.61 -25.86
CA GLU A 169 9.97 15.51 -26.03
C GLU A 169 10.06 14.52 -24.88
N SER A 170 11.27 14.11 -24.47
CA SER A 170 11.47 13.24 -23.30
C SER A 170 10.94 13.89 -22.01
N LEU A 171 11.12 15.20 -21.84
CA LEU A 171 10.56 15.94 -20.71
C LEU A 171 9.03 15.92 -20.72
N LYS A 172 8.40 16.18 -21.85
CA LYS A 172 6.95 16.15 -22.06
C LYS A 172 6.38 14.77 -21.75
N GLU A 173 6.92 13.71 -22.35
CA GLU A 173 6.47 12.33 -22.12
C GLU A 173 6.64 11.92 -20.66
N SER A 174 7.78 12.26 -20.04
CA SER A 174 7.99 11.98 -18.61
C SER A 174 6.96 12.67 -17.72
N SER A 175 6.59 13.90 -18.07
CA SER A 175 5.56 14.65 -17.35
C SER A 175 4.19 13.98 -17.44
N ILE A 176 3.84 13.44 -18.61
CA ILE A 176 2.62 12.68 -18.82
C ILE A 176 2.64 11.39 -18.00
N LEU A 177 3.74 10.62 -18.03
CA LEU A 177 3.90 9.40 -17.23
C LEU A 177 3.78 9.69 -15.73
N LYS A 178 4.40 10.77 -15.25
CA LYS A 178 4.33 11.19 -13.85
C LYS A 178 2.91 11.61 -13.45
N LYS A 179 2.17 12.30 -14.31
CA LYS A 179 0.76 12.63 -14.08
C LYS A 179 -0.07 11.39 -13.75
N TYR A 180 0.17 10.28 -14.44
CA TYR A 180 -0.49 9.00 -14.18
C TYR A 180 0.17 8.16 -13.10
N GLY A 181 1.21 8.67 -12.47
CA GLY A 181 1.83 8.08 -11.29
C GLY A 181 3.03 7.18 -11.55
N GLY A 182 3.59 7.18 -12.76
CA GLY A 182 4.83 6.48 -13.07
C GLY A 182 6.06 7.23 -12.55
N GLY A 183 7.05 6.52 -12.02
CA GLY A 183 8.40 7.04 -11.84
C GLY A 183 9.16 6.96 -13.15
N VAL A 184 10.13 7.86 -13.40
CA VAL A 184 10.89 7.88 -14.66
C VAL A 184 12.38 7.88 -14.38
N GLY A 185 13.10 6.99 -15.06
CA GLY A 185 14.56 6.97 -15.12
C GLY A 185 15.05 7.49 -16.46
N PHE A 186 16.14 8.24 -16.44
CA PHE A 186 16.82 8.76 -17.62
C PHE A 186 18.28 8.34 -17.64
N THR A 187 18.81 8.06 -18.83
CA THR A 187 20.26 7.90 -19.02
C THR A 187 20.82 9.10 -19.78
N PHE A 188 21.87 9.68 -19.25
CA PHE A 188 22.56 10.85 -19.80
C PHE A 188 23.86 10.49 -20.50
N GLY A 189 24.18 9.19 -20.64
CA GLY A 189 25.43 8.73 -21.24
C GLY A 189 25.67 9.16 -22.67
N HIS A 190 24.63 9.60 -23.38
CA HIS A 190 24.73 10.10 -24.76
C HIS A 190 24.78 11.63 -24.87
N ILE A 191 24.61 12.35 -23.76
CA ILE A 191 24.63 13.81 -23.75
C ILE A 191 26.10 14.27 -23.80
N ARG A 192 26.40 15.18 -24.71
CA ARG A 192 27.72 15.79 -24.84
C ARG A 192 28.11 16.55 -23.57
N PRO A 193 29.42 16.60 -23.24
CA PRO A 193 29.89 17.29 -22.05
C PRO A 193 29.69 18.81 -22.12
N LYS A 194 29.69 19.44 -20.95
CA LYS A 194 29.63 20.91 -20.86
C LYS A 194 30.82 21.55 -21.59
N GLY A 195 30.54 22.53 -22.42
CA GLY A 195 31.53 23.30 -23.19
C GLY A 195 31.80 22.76 -24.59
N ASP A 196 31.27 21.61 -24.98
CA ASP A 196 31.34 21.11 -26.34
C ASP A 196 30.67 22.08 -27.33
N LYS A 197 31.23 22.19 -28.50
CA LYS A 197 30.70 23.09 -29.57
C LYS A 197 29.37 22.57 -30.10
N VAL A 198 28.38 23.45 -30.14
CA VAL A 198 27.11 23.21 -30.83
C VAL A 198 27.25 23.67 -32.28
N SER A 199 27.30 22.70 -33.20
CA SER A 199 27.59 22.95 -34.62
C SER A 199 26.60 23.93 -35.30
N THR A 200 25.35 23.95 -34.87
CA THR A 200 24.26 24.76 -35.46
C THR A 200 24.26 26.22 -35.02
N THR A 201 24.84 26.54 -33.86
CA THR A 201 24.72 27.88 -33.25
C THR A 201 26.06 28.51 -32.88
N SER A 202 27.18 27.80 -33.09
CA SER A 202 28.52 28.20 -32.61
C SER A 202 28.60 28.42 -31.08
N GLY A 203 27.58 27.99 -30.33
CA GLY A 203 27.50 28.05 -28.88
C GLY A 203 28.22 26.90 -28.21
N ALA A 204 28.18 26.88 -26.88
CA ALA A 204 28.70 25.81 -26.04
C ALA A 204 27.58 25.01 -25.37
N ALA A 205 27.69 23.69 -25.30
CA ALA A 205 26.74 22.81 -24.65
C ALA A 205 26.68 23.05 -23.15
N ALA A 206 25.47 22.96 -22.57
CA ALA A 206 25.25 23.08 -21.13
C ALA A 206 25.72 21.84 -20.36
N GLY A 207 25.75 20.68 -21.01
CA GLY A 207 26.13 19.39 -20.44
C GLY A 207 25.02 18.71 -19.65
N PRO A 208 25.22 17.43 -19.18
CA PRO A 208 24.20 16.63 -18.56
C PRO A 208 23.69 17.20 -17.22
N VAL A 209 24.54 17.86 -16.43
CA VAL A 209 24.15 18.41 -15.11
C VAL A 209 23.06 19.47 -15.23
N ALA A 210 23.14 20.33 -16.24
CA ALA A 210 22.12 21.36 -16.48
C ALA A 210 20.77 20.72 -16.88
N LEU A 211 20.81 19.63 -17.65
CA LEU A 211 19.59 18.89 -18.01
C LEU A 211 19.01 18.14 -16.83
N MET A 212 19.83 17.60 -15.93
CA MET A 212 19.37 17.01 -14.67
C MET A 212 18.61 18.05 -13.83
N GLN A 213 19.15 19.27 -13.74
CA GLN A 213 18.49 20.38 -13.05
C GLN A 213 17.14 20.71 -13.68
N LEU A 214 17.07 20.85 -14.99
CA LEU A 214 15.83 21.11 -15.72
C LEU A 214 14.75 20.03 -15.42
N ILE A 215 15.13 18.75 -15.46
CA ILE A 215 14.22 17.64 -15.17
C ILE A 215 13.77 17.66 -13.73
N ASN A 216 14.68 17.97 -12.79
CA ASN A 216 14.34 18.08 -11.38
C ASN A 216 13.31 19.19 -11.16
N ASP A 217 13.57 20.38 -11.65
CA ASP A 217 12.68 21.55 -11.51
C ASP A 217 11.30 21.29 -12.12
N ALA A 218 11.26 20.69 -13.32
CA ALA A 218 10.01 20.27 -13.93
C ALA A 218 9.27 19.24 -13.08
N SER A 219 9.99 18.33 -12.41
CA SER A 219 9.39 17.26 -11.61
C SER A 219 8.77 17.76 -10.31
N ASP A 220 9.24 18.87 -9.77
CA ASP A 220 8.69 19.48 -8.55
C ASP A 220 7.29 20.09 -8.78
N ILE A 221 6.93 20.37 -10.05
CA ILE A 221 5.62 20.90 -10.42
C ILE A 221 4.54 19.80 -10.33
N TYR A 222 4.92 18.51 -10.46
CA TYR A 222 3.96 17.42 -10.58
C TYR A 222 3.85 16.60 -9.31
N VAL A 223 2.62 16.44 -8.82
CA VAL A 223 2.29 15.45 -7.80
C VAL A 223 1.76 14.20 -8.50
N GLN A 224 2.48 13.08 -8.40
CA GLN A 224 2.12 11.81 -9.04
C GLN A 224 0.71 11.36 -8.64
N ALA A 225 -0.23 11.38 -9.60
CA ALA A 225 -1.63 11.02 -9.39
C ALA A 225 -2.25 11.68 -8.14
N GLY A 226 -1.84 12.91 -7.79
CA GLY A 226 -2.33 13.66 -6.63
C GLY A 226 -1.90 13.13 -5.26
N LYS A 227 -1.03 12.11 -5.19
CA LYS A 227 -0.75 11.40 -3.92
C LYS A 227 0.73 11.27 -3.55
N ARG A 228 1.67 11.50 -4.47
CA ARG A 228 3.11 11.32 -4.23
C ARG A 228 3.93 12.40 -4.91
N ARG A 229 5.06 12.79 -4.30
CA ARG A 229 6.07 13.57 -5.00
C ARG A 229 6.66 12.75 -6.15
N SER A 230 6.94 13.43 -7.24
CA SER A 230 7.62 12.85 -8.42
C SER A 230 9.08 12.54 -8.06
N GLY A 231 9.58 11.42 -8.55
CA GLY A 231 10.98 11.02 -8.39
C GLY A 231 11.60 10.70 -9.74
N ASN A 232 12.86 11.07 -9.91
CA ASN A 232 13.66 10.71 -11.07
C ASN A 232 14.83 9.83 -10.64
N MET A 233 15.21 8.89 -11.50
CA MET A 233 16.50 8.23 -11.44
C MET A 233 17.32 8.75 -12.61
N VAL A 234 18.60 8.99 -12.38
CA VAL A 234 19.57 9.46 -13.37
C VAL A 234 20.77 8.52 -13.39
N THR A 235 21.16 8.06 -14.56
CA THR A 235 22.34 7.20 -14.77
C THR A 235 23.22 7.74 -15.89
#